data_88e4064dfc57de0b6ac2b68e0b9bf1dd
#
_entry.id   88e4064dfc57de0b6ac2b68e0b9bf1dd
#
_cell.length_a   1.000
_cell.length_b   1.000
_cell.length_c   1.000
_cell.angle_alpha   90.00
_cell.angle_beta   90.00
_cell.angle_gamma   90.00
#
_symmetry.space_group_name_H-M   'P 1'
#
loop_
_entity.id
_entity.type
_entity.pdbx_description
1 polymer ?
#
loop_
_entity_poly.entity_id
_entity_poly.type
_entity_poly.pdbx_seq_one_letter_code
_entity_poly.pdbx_strand_id
1 'polypeptide(L)'
;KTGGPYVLSIKSEDGQETVVKEVYVGDVFACSGQSNMELPITRVREMFPDEPGNAMVHQYKVEECPVFTGALKEHKEAGWNECVGMPLEETTALGYFFGDMIQKKEQVPVGIINISKGGTPVEAWMSEEALADYPEFLEVKERFAQDGYIENLLSAQDKNCLLYTSDAADEE
;
A
#
# COMPACT_ATOMS: atom_id res chain seq x y z
N LYS A 1 -2.44 -0.30 27.91
CA LYS A 1 -3.85 -0.62 27.80
C LYS A 1 -4.28 -0.39 26.36
N THR A 2 -5.02 -1.30 25.78
CA THR A 2 -5.61 -1.13 24.43
C THR A 2 -6.57 0.04 24.41
N GLY A 3 -6.70 0.71 23.27
CA GLY A 3 -7.57 1.88 23.08
C GLY A 3 -6.84 3.06 22.44
N GLY A 4 -7.40 4.23 22.56
CA GLY A 4 -6.92 5.50 22.01
C GLY A 4 -8.08 6.43 21.69
N PRO A 5 -7.80 7.65 21.20
CA PRO A 5 -6.45 8.20 21.00
C PRO A 5 -5.75 8.55 22.31
N TYR A 6 -4.46 8.29 22.40
CA TYR A 6 -3.60 8.71 23.49
C TYR A 6 -2.64 9.81 23.03
N VAL A 7 -2.08 10.52 23.99
CA VAL A 7 -0.97 11.45 23.77
C VAL A 7 0.29 10.86 24.38
N LEU A 8 1.33 10.67 23.59
CA LEU A 8 2.65 10.26 24.04
C LEU A 8 3.57 11.48 24.10
N SER A 9 4.09 11.77 25.28
CA SER A 9 5.08 12.83 25.47
C SER A 9 6.40 12.20 25.91
N ILE A 10 7.48 12.54 25.21
CA ILE A 10 8.84 12.09 25.47
C ILE A 10 9.67 13.31 25.80
N LYS A 11 10.30 13.31 26.97
CA LYS A 11 11.23 14.37 27.40
C LYS A 11 12.64 13.82 27.48
N SER A 12 13.56 14.48 26.81
CA SER A 12 14.98 14.20 26.91
C SER A 12 15.63 14.91 28.12
N GLU A 13 16.79 14.46 28.53
CA GLU A 13 17.52 15.03 29.68
C GLU A 13 17.95 16.50 29.46
N ASP A 14 18.12 16.93 28.21
CA ASP A 14 18.44 18.30 27.81
C ASP A 14 17.21 19.22 27.75
N GLY A 15 16.01 18.69 28.11
CA GLY A 15 14.76 19.45 28.22
C GLY A 15 13.95 19.55 26.92
N GLN A 16 14.37 18.91 25.85
CA GLN A 16 13.54 18.82 24.64
C GLN A 16 12.32 17.92 24.89
N GLU A 17 11.16 18.33 24.37
CA GLU A 17 9.93 17.57 24.45
C GLU A 17 9.39 17.29 23.07
N THR A 18 9.13 16.01 22.79
CA THR A 18 8.42 15.54 21.60
C THR A 18 7.06 15.00 22.02
N VAL A 19 6.01 15.49 21.38
CA VAL A 19 4.63 15.08 21.65
C VAL A 19 4.05 14.43 20.39
N VAL A 20 3.63 13.17 20.51
CA VAL A 20 2.91 12.44 19.48
C VAL A 20 1.46 12.34 19.92
N LYS A 21 0.55 12.86 19.11
CA LYS A 21 -0.89 12.79 19.34
C LYS A 21 -1.51 11.65 18.56
N GLU A 22 -2.73 11.29 18.91
CA GLU A 22 -3.53 10.28 18.19
C GLU A 22 -2.83 8.91 18.15
N VAL A 23 -2.21 8.52 19.26
CA VAL A 23 -1.60 7.20 19.41
C VAL A 23 -2.67 6.18 19.78
N TYR A 24 -2.84 5.17 18.95
CA TYR A 24 -3.74 4.05 19.21
C TYR A 24 -2.95 2.81 19.58
N VAL A 25 -3.47 2.03 20.52
CA VAL A 25 -2.90 0.76 20.97
C VAL A 25 -3.89 -0.35 20.69
N GLY A 26 -3.61 -1.18 19.70
CA GLY A 26 -4.48 -2.25 19.21
C GLY A 26 -3.74 -3.24 18.34
N ASP A 27 -4.45 -3.95 17.48
CA ASP A 27 -3.89 -4.93 16.56
C ASP A 27 -3.54 -4.29 15.21
N VAL A 28 -2.42 -4.71 14.63
CA VAL A 28 -1.96 -4.22 13.31
C VAL A 28 -1.78 -5.41 12.38
N PHE A 29 -2.38 -5.32 11.18
CA PHE A 29 -2.33 -6.36 10.16
C PHE A 29 -1.70 -5.82 8.87
N ALA A 30 -0.80 -6.61 8.27
CA ALA A 30 -0.28 -6.34 6.94
C ALA A 30 -1.21 -6.98 5.89
N CYS A 31 -1.74 -6.15 4.99
CA CYS A 31 -2.57 -6.56 3.87
C CYS A 31 -1.74 -6.48 2.59
N SER A 32 -1.26 -7.62 2.11
CA SER A 32 -0.38 -7.76 0.96
C SER A 32 -1.05 -8.56 -0.15
N GLY A 33 -0.72 -8.26 -1.39
CA GLY A 33 -1.22 -8.96 -2.57
C GLY A 33 -1.42 -8.05 -3.77
N GLN A 34 -2.16 -8.55 -4.75
CA GLN A 34 -2.39 -7.82 -5.99
C GLN A 34 -3.80 -7.17 -6.03
N SER A 35 -4.42 -7.06 -7.19
CA SER A 35 -5.61 -6.25 -7.49
C SER A 35 -6.78 -6.39 -6.51
N ASN A 36 -7.13 -7.60 -6.06
CA ASN A 36 -8.23 -7.77 -5.11
C ASN A 36 -7.92 -7.21 -3.72
N MET A 37 -6.64 -7.22 -3.32
CA MET A 37 -6.22 -6.60 -2.07
C MET A 37 -6.08 -5.07 -2.23
N GLU A 38 -5.73 -4.58 -3.41
CA GLU A 38 -5.60 -3.15 -3.69
C GLU A 38 -6.95 -2.46 -3.87
N LEU A 39 -8.00 -3.18 -4.30
CA LEU A 39 -9.30 -2.66 -4.67
C LEU A 39 -9.88 -1.75 -3.56
N PRO A 40 -10.08 -0.44 -3.82
CA PRO A 40 -10.57 0.48 -2.80
C PRO A 40 -12.09 0.39 -2.61
N ILE A 41 -12.58 0.89 -1.47
CA ILE A 41 -14.02 0.94 -1.13
C ILE A 41 -14.83 1.61 -2.24
N THR A 42 -14.33 2.68 -2.84
CA THR A 42 -15.04 3.39 -3.92
C THR A 42 -15.43 2.48 -5.10
N ARG A 43 -14.68 1.38 -5.34
CA ARG A 43 -14.98 0.41 -6.41
C ARG A 43 -16.09 -0.59 -6.05
N VAL A 44 -16.38 -0.72 -4.77
CA VAL A 44 -17.44 -1.61 -4.25
C VAL A 44 -18.56 -0.84 -3.55
N ARG A 45 -18.52 0.48 -3.60
CA ARG A 45 -19.47 1.36 -2.91
C ARG A 45 -20.93 1.07 -3.27
N GLU A 46 -21.23 0.70 -4.51
CA GLU A 46 -22.58 0.32 -4.93
C GLU A 46 -23.12 -0.91 -4.20
N MET A 47 -22.23 -1.82 -3.77
CA MET A 47 -22.60 -3.01 -2.99
C MET A 47 -22.80 -2.68 -1.51
N PHE A 48 -22.19 -1.61 -1.01
CA PHE A 48 -22.20 -1.18 0.38
C PHE A 48 -22.48 0.33 0.48
N PRO A 49 -23.64 0.81 -0.02
CA PRO A 49 -23.91 2.25 -0.14
C PRO A 49 -23.98 2.96 1.22
N ASP A 50 -24.43 2.26 2.24
CA ASP A 50 -24.65 2.81 3.58
C ASP A 50 -23.48 2.56 4.57
N GLU A 51 -22.32 2.09 4.08
CA GLU A 51 -21.15 1.84 4.94
C GLU A 51 -20.59 3.17 5.46
N PRO A 52 -20.72 3.48 6.76
CA PRO A 52 -20.34 4.77 7.31
C PRO A 52 -18.83 4.89 7.57
N GLY A 53 -18.11 3.75 7.57
CA GLY A 53 -16.75 3.66 8.04
C GLY A 53 -16.65 3.38 9.55
N ASN A 54 -15.39 3.23 10.00
CA ASN A 54 -15.08 2.95 11.39
C ASN A 54 -13.84 3.74 11.81
N ALA A 55 -14.02 4.72 12.71
CA ALA A 55 -12.94 5.58 13.22
C ALA A 55 -11.89 4.82 14.08
N MET A 56 -12.18 3.59 14.49
CA MET A 56 -11.22 2.74 15.21
C MET A 56 -10.43 1.81 14.27
N VAL A 57 -10.69 1.89 12.97
CA VAL A 57 -9.90 1.23 11.92
C VAL A 57 -9.11 2.31 11.18
N HIS A 58 -7.79 2.10 11.07
CA HIS A 58 -6.88 3.03 10.42
C HIS A 58 -6.11 2.32 9.32
N GLN A 59 -5.94 2.97 8.18
CA GLN A 59 -5.07 2.48 7.13
C GLN A 59 -3.78 3.29 7.04
N TYR A 60 -2.67 2.59 6.91
CA TYR A 60 -1.40 3.11 6.44
C TYR A 60 -1.13 2.53 5.05
N LYS A 61 -1.23 3.34 4.01
CA LYS A 61 -0.93 2.90 2.65
C LYS A 61 0.55 3.15 2.37
N VAL A 62 1.30 2.07 2.13
CA VAL A 62 2.69 2.17 1.71
C VAL A 62 2.74 2.75 0.30
N GLU A 63 3.46 3.86 0.12
CA GLU A 63 3.62 4.48 -1.21
C GLU A 63 4.48 3.61 -2.12
N GLU A 64 4.09 3.55 -3.37
CA GLU A 64 4.86 2.85 -4.40
C GLU A 64 6.19 3.57 -4.62
N CYS A 65 7.28 2.81 -4.56
CA CYS A 65 8.61 3.28 -4.87
C CYS A 65 9.34 2.21 -5.68
N PRO A 66 9.22 2.23 -7.03
CA PRO A 66 9.92 1.28 -7.88
C PRO A 66 11.43 1.40 -7.71
N VAL A 67 12.07 0.34 -7.25
CA VAL A 67 13.52 0.27 -7.06
C VAL A 67 14.04 -1.03 -7.67
N PHE A 68 15.05 -0.90 -8.51
CA PHE A 68 15.63 -2.03 -9.26
C PHE A 68 17.00 -2.46 -8.73
N THR A 69 17.52 -1.75 -7.72
CA THR A 69 18.87 -1.98 -7.16
C THR A 69 18.87 -2.83 -5.88
N GLY A 70 17.70 -3.25 -5.42
CA GLY A 70 17.55 -4.09 -4.22
C GLY A 70 16.55 -3.52 -3.23
N ALA A 71 16.38 -4.19 -2.10
CA ALA A 71 15.44 -3.79 -1.05
C ALA A 71 15.83 -2.45 -0.41
N LEU A 72 14.87 -1.57 -0.23
CA LEU A 72 15.05 -0.32 0.51
C LEU A 72 15.14 -0.60 2.02
N LYS A 73 16.00 0.14 2.71
CA LYS A 73 16.05 0.13 4.19
C LYS A 73 14.93 0.95 4.81
N GLU A 74 14.48 1.98 4.11
CA GLU A 74 13.44 2.90 4.52
C GLU A 74 12.50 3.14 3.32
N HIS A 75 11.23 3.33 3.59
CA HIS A 75 10.25 3.73 2.59
C HIS A 75 9.89 5.19 2.79
N LYS A 76 9.27 5.79 1.79
CA LYS A 76 8.73 7.14 1.88
C LYS A 76 7.66 7.20 2.97
N GLU A 77 7.74 8.22 3.83
CA GLU A 77 6.75 8.41 4.89
C GLU A 77 5.35 8.57 4.29
N ALA A 78 4.40 7.87 4.88
CA ALA A 78 2.98 8.02 4.68
C ALA A 78 2.31 8.22 6.05
N GLY A 79 1.03 8.57 6.06
CA GLY A 79 0.28 8.77 7.29
C GLY A 79 -0.71 7.65 7.56
N TRP A 80 -1.08 7.48 8.82
CA TRP A 80 -2.26 6.72 9.21
C TRP A 80 -3.51 7.56 8.95
N ASN A 81 -4.51 6.99 8.32
CA ASN A 81 -5.79 7.63 8.05
C ASN A 81 -6.92 6.83 8.70
N GLU A 82 -7.81 7.51 9.41
CA GLU A 82 -9.04 6.90 9.90
C GLU A 82 -9.92 6.45 8.71
N CYS A 83 -10.47 5.26 8.79
CA CYS A 83 -11.34 4.71 7.73
C CYS A 83 -12.76 5.27 7.83
N VAL A 84 -12.89 6.59 7.70
CA VAL A 84 -14.18 7.31 7.67
C VAL A 84 -14.16 8.42 6.61
N GLY A 85 -15.31 8.78 6.07
CA GLY A 85 -15.43 9.85 5.07
C GLY A 85 -14.59 9.62 3.83
N MET A 86 -13.88 10.65 3.34
CA MET A 86 -13.06 10.56 2.12
C MET A 86 -11.91 9.53 2.22
N PRO A 87 -11.15 9.43 3.33
CA PRO A 87 -10.13 8.39 3.47
C PRO A 87 -10.67 6.95 3.36
N LEU A 88 -11.91 6.70 3.80
CA LEU A 88 -12.54 5.39 3.63
C LEU A 88 -12.64 5.00 2.15
N GLU A 89 -12.97 5.93 1.26
CA GLU A 89 -13.15 5.65 -0.17
C GLU A 89 -11.87 5.12 -0.83
N GLU A 90 -10.70 5.53 -0.32
CA GLU A 90 -9.38 5.12 -0.81
C GLU A 90 -8.80 3.92 -0.05
N THR A 91 -9.49 3.47 1.01
CA THR A 91 -9.07 2.31 1.79
C THR A 91 -9.30 1.02 1.02
N THR A 92 -8.36 0.07 1.12
CA THR A 92 -8.58 -1.29 0.59
C THR A 92 -9.87 -1.88 1.15
N ALA A 93 -10.79 -2.27 0.27
CA ALA A 93 -12.09 -2.80 0.69
C ALA A 93 -11.94 -4.06 1.53
N LEU A 94 -11.12 -5.01 1.06
CA LEU A 94 -10.90 -6.27 1.77
C LEU A 94 -10.25 -6.03 3.14
N GLY A 95 -9.22 -5.17 3.19
CA GLY A 95 -8.54 -4.80 4.43
C GLY A 95 -9.47 -4.09 5.40
N TYR A 96 -10.27 -3.16 4.90
CA TYR A 96 -11.25 -2.43 5.74
C TYR A 96 -12.28 -3.36 6.37
N PHE A 97 -12.99 -4.17 5.58
CA PHE A 97 -14.01 -5.07 6.11
C PHE A 97 -13.44 -6.11 7.07
N PHE A 98 -12.23 -6.62 6.79
CA PHE A 98 -11.51 -7.48 7.72
C PHE A 98 -11.24 -6.73 9.05
N GLY A 99 -10.66 -5.53 8.98
CA GLY A 99 -10.33 -4.72 10.15
C GLY A 99 -11.56 -4.33 10.97
N ASP A 100 -12.65 -3.96 10.29
CA ASP A 100 -13.93 -3.61 10.91
C ASP A 100 -14.55 -4.82 11.65
N MET A 101 -14.51 -6.00 11.06
CA MET A 101 -14.96 -7.23 11.72
C MET A 101 -14.15 -7.55 12.98
N ILE A 102 -12.81 -7.43 12.93
CA ILE A 102 -11.94 -7.63 14.09
C ILE A 102 -12.22 -6.58 15.15
N GLN A 103 -12.30 -5.30 14.75
CA GLN A 103 -12.57 -4.20 15.67
C GLN A 103 -13.89 -4.39 16.41
N LYS A 104 -14.97 -4.74 15.69
CA LYS A 104 -16.30 -5.01 16.28
C LYS A 104 -16.30 -6.19 17.23
N LYS A 105 -15.53 -7.23 16.93
CA LYS A 105 -15.44 -8.42 17.76
C LYS A 105 -14.58 -8.24 19.00
N GLU A 106 -13.37 -7.73 18.83
CA GLU A 106 -12.37 -7.65 19.90
C GLU A 106 -12.40 -6.31 20.66
N GLN A 107 -13.13 -5.30 20.13
CA GLN A 107 -13.27 -3.96 20.72
C GLN A 107 -11.93 -3.24 20.97
N VAL A 108 -10.98 -3.44 20.07
CA VAL A 108 -9.66 -2.79 20.07
C VAL A 108 -9.46 -2.00 18.77
N PRO A 109 -8.64 -0.94 18.75
CA PRO A 109 -8.25 -0.29 17.51
C PRO A 109 -7.57 -1.27 16.56
N VAL A 110 -7.79 -1.10 15.26
CA VAL A 110 -7.17 -1.94 14.22
C VAL A 110 -6.44 -1.09 13.22
N GLY A 111 -5.17 -1.40 13.00
CA GLY A 111 -4.34 -0.82 11.95
C GLY A 111 -4.23 -1.77 10.74
N ILE A 112 -4.39 -1.24 9.54
CA ILE A 112 -4.20 -1.93 8.28
C ILE A 112 -3.00 -1.31 7.56
N ILE A 113 -1.91 -2.06 7.43
CA ILE A 113 -0.78 -1.67 6.57
C ILE A 113 -1.04 -2.25 5.19
N ASN A 114 -1.44 -1.38 4.26
CA ASN A 114 -1.74 -1.78 2.89
C ASN A 114 -0.46 -1.75 2.03
N ILE A 115 -0.02 -2.95 1.59
CA ILE A 115 1.17 -3.19 0.78
C ILE A 115 0.75 -3.91 -0.52
N SER A 116 -0.35 -3.50 -1.13
CA SER A 116 -0.88 -4.16 -2.32
C SER A 116 -0.50 -3.42 -3.60
N LYS A 117 -0.32 -4.20 -4.69
CA LYS A 117 -0.07 -3.68 -6.03
C LYS A 117 -0.75 -4.54 -7.08
N GLY A 118 -1.74 -3.97 -7.77
CA GLY A 118 -2.45 -4.64 -8.86
C GLY A 118 -1.53 -4.99 -10.03
N GLY A 119 -1.85 -6.09 -10.71
CA GLY A 119 -1.10 -6.56 -11.88
C GLY A 119 0.22 -7.24 -11.56
N THR A 120 0.56 -7.45 -10.29
CA THR A 120 1.80 -8.15 -9.91
C THR A 120 1.60 -9.66 -9.93
N PRO A 121 2.57 -10.43 -10.48
CA PRO A 121 2.58 -11.88 -10.39
C PRO A 121 3.08 -12.35 -9.01
N VAL A 122 2.93 -13.66 -8.70
CA VAL A 122 3.24 -14.19 -7.37
C VAL A 122 4.72 -14.07 -7.01
N GLU A 123 5.61 -14.23 -7.96
CA GLU A 123 7.06 -14.11 -7.80
C GLU A 123 7.52 -12.72 -7.38
N ALA A 124 6.72 -11.68 -7.67
CA ALA A 124 7.01 -10.32 -7.19
C ALA A 124 6.89 -10.18 -5.65
N TRP A 125 6.29 -11.16 -5.00
CA TRP A 125 6.09 -11.22 -3.55
C TRP A 125 7.00 -12.26 -2.86
N MET A 126 7.94 -12.84 -3.61
CA MET A 126 8.87 -13.84 -3.11
C MET A 126 10.25 -13.23 -2.87
N SER A 127 10.97 -13.73 -1.87
CA SER A 127 12.37 -13.34 -1.66
C SER A 127 13.31 -14.00 -2.67
N GLU A 128 14.53 -13.47 -2.81
CA GLU A 128 15.54 -14.07 -3.69
C GLU A 128 15.87 -15.51 -3.27
N GLU A 129 15.90 -15.79 -1.97
CA GLU A 129 16.14 -17.14 -1.47
C GLU A 129 15.03 -18.10 -1.90
N ALA A 130 13.78 -17.65 -1.89
CA ALA A 130 12.64 -18.45 -2.35
C ALA A 130 12.63 -18.65 -3.87
N LEU A 131 13.25 -17.74 -4.63
CA LEU A 131 13.40 -17.82 -6.09
C LEU A 131 14.70 -18.51 -6.54
N ALA A 132 15.56 -18.97 -5.60
CA ALA A 132 16.86 -19.54 -5.95
C ALA A 132 16.78 -20.77 -6.88
N ASP A 133 15.70 -21.54 -6.79
CA ASP A 133 15.43 -22.70 -7.66
C ASP A 133 14.80 -22.34 -9.01
N TYR A 134 14.57 -21.04 -9.29
CA TYR A 134 13.91 -20.51 -10.47
C TYR A 134 14.79 -19.44 -11.14
N PRO A 135 15.88 -19.82 -11.80
CA PRO A 135 16.89 -18.89 -12.30
C PRO A 135 16.37 -17.88 -13.32
N GLU A 136 15.29 -18.19 -14.05
CA GLU A 136 14.65 -17.29 -15.01
C GLU A 136 14.18 -15.96 -14.39
N PHE A 137 13.76 -15.96 -13.12
CA PHE A 137 13.38 -14.72 -12.43
C PHE A 137 14.59 -13.91 -11.97
N LEU A 138 15.68 -14.58 -11.60
CA LEU A 138 16.95 -13.93 -11.24
C LEU A 138 17.61 -13.28 -12.47
N GLU A 139 17.53 -13.91 -13.64
CA GLU A 139 18.00 -13.33 -14.92
C GLU A 139 17.24 -12.03 -15.27
N VAL A 140 15.93 -11.98 -14.97
CA VAL A 140 15.13 -10.76 -15.15
C VAL A 140 15.66 -9.63 -14.27
N LYS A 141 15.96 -9.91 -13.00
CA LYS A 141 16.55 -8.94 -12.07
C LYS A 141 17.90 -8.40 -12.59
N GLU A 142 18.78 -9.29 -13.09
CA GLU A 142 20.06 -8.88 -13.65
C GLU A 142 19.91 -7.96 -14.87
N ARG A 143 18.90 -8.20 -15.73
CA ARG A 143 18.56 -7.31 -16.84
C ARG A 143 18.11 -5.92 -16.36
N PHE A 144 17.26 -5.86 -15.36
CA PHE A 144 16.80 -4.58 -14.79
C PHE A 144 17.93 -3.78 -14.11
N ALA A 145 18.98 -4.45 -13.64
CA ALA A 145 20.15 -3.83 -13.04
C ALA A 145 21.14 -3.25 -14.08
N GLN A 146 20.97 -3.52 -15.39
CA GLN A 146 21.84 -2.98 -16.43
C GLN A 146 21.60 -1.49 -16.65
N ASP A 147 22.69 -0.72 -16.77
CA ASP A 147 22.63 0.71 -17.03
C ASP A 147 21.80 1.04 -18.28
N GLY A 148 20.86 1.96 -18.15
CA GLY A 148 20.01 2.43 -19.24
C GLY A 148 18.90 1.46 -19.67
N TYR A 149 18.80 0.25 -19.09
CA TYR A 149 17.78 -0.72 -19.51
C TYR A 149 16.36 -0.22 -19.19
N ILE A 150 16.16 0.31 -17.98
CA ILE A 150 14.87 0.84 -17.53
C ILE A 150 14.46 2.07 -18.33
N GLU A 151 15.37 3.01 -18.55
CA GLU A 151 15.16 4.21 -19.34
C GLU A 151 14.74 3.88 -20.78
N ASN A 152 15.37 2.86 -21.37
CA ASN A 152 15.03 2.39 -22.71
C ASN A 152 13.64 1.75 -22.75
N LEU A 153 13.25 0.96 -21.74
CA LEU A 153 11.91 0.38 -21.64
C LEU A 153 10.83 1.46 -21.52
N LEU A 154 11.01 2.43 -20.63
CA LEU A 154 10.07 3.54 -20.42
C LEU A 154 9.92 4.37 -21.71
N SER A 155 11.03 4.70 -22.37
CA SER A 155 11.00 5.43 -23.64
C SER A 155 10.31 4.67 -24.76
N ALA A 156 10.40 3.33 -24.79
CA ALA A 156 9.70 2.49 -25.76
C ALA A 156 8.19 2.42 -25.46
N GLN A 157 7.82 2.38 -24.18
CA GLN A 157 6.43 2.39 -23.75
C GLN A 157 5.73 3.71 -24.11
N ASP A 158 6.38 4.86 -23.88
CA ASP A 158 5.86 6.18 -24.24
C ASP A 158 5.62 6.30 -25.77
N LYS A 159 6.55 5.81 -26.58
CA LYS A 159 6.40 5.80 -28.04
C LYS A 159 5.22 4.93 -28.48
N ASN A 160 5.05 3.75 -27.88
CA ASN A 160 3.92 2.87 -28.22
C ASN A 160 2.58 3.46 -27.77
N CYS A 161 2.52 4.17 -26.65
CA CYS A 161 1.33 4.86 -26.17
C CYS A 161 0.92 5.99 -27.13
N LEU A 162 1.89 6.75 -27.65
CA LEU A 162 1.63 7.81 -28.64
C LEU A 162 1.15 7.26 -29.99
N LEU A 163 1.65 6.10 -30.44
CA LEU A 163 1.19 5.44 -31.67
C LEU A 163 -0.26 4.97 -31.53
N TYR A 164 -0.64 4.39 -30.39
CA TYR A 164 -2.02 3.93 -30.14
C TYR A 164 -3.04 5.08 -30.09
N THR A 165 -2.64 6.26 -29.60
CA THR A 165 -3.52 7.44 -29.56
C THR A 165 -3.64 8.14 -30.92
N SER A 166 -2.63 8.03 -31.81
CA SER A 166 -2.69 8.61 -33.15
C SER A 166 -3.56 7.78 -34.10
N ASP A 167 -3.50 6.44 -34.03
CA ASP A 167 -4.32 5.57 -34.88
C ASP A 167 -5.82 5.63 -34.52
N ALA A 168 -6.17 5.94 -33.27
CA ALA A 168 -7.57 6.14 -32.84
C ALA A 168 -8.17 7.46 -33.29
N ALA A 169 -7.37 8.44 -33.71
CA ALA A 169 -7.82 9.75 -34.20
C ALA A 169 -8.04 9.78 -35.71
N ASP A 170 -7.56 8.78 -36.46
CA ASP A 170 -7.68 8.72 -37.93
C ASP A 170 -8.87 7.84 -38.41
N GLU A 171 -9.69 7.30 -37.48
CA GLU A 171 -10.89 6.50 -37.82
C GLU A 171 -12.23 7.25 -37.64
N GLU A 172 -12.27 8.59 -37.67
CA GLU A 172 -13.50 9.39 -37.74
C GLU A 172 -13.74 9.99 -39.11
#